data_77ce99416c4ccb32b9806ffe07eb109f
#
_entry.id   77ce99416c4ccb32b9806ffe07eb109f
#
_cell.length_a   1.000
_cell.length_b   1.000
_cell.length_c   1.000
_cell.angle_alpha   90.00
_cell.angle_beta   90.00
_cell.angle_gamma   90.00
#
_symmetry.space_group_name_H-M   'P 1'
#
loop_
_entity.id
_entity.type
_entity.pdbx_description
1 polymer ?
#
loop_
_entity_poly.entity_id
_entity_poly.type
_entity_poly.pdbx_seq_one_letter_code
_entity_poly.pdbx_strand_id
1 'polypeptide(L)'
;MNPEVRLENGKVYRLAPAWKRIAAAALNFGLAYALLQALLYCFPGNNDFHLVLLPMLAYMLLQTIWMSIKGQSFGKWLFRIRVLDKNGSNPGFLGTVLAREAAFVLLLIFFRWPAGLAYLICLAMLLIPKFERRTLQDRFMGSVVVSL
;
A
#
# COMPACT_ATOMS: atom_id res chain seq x y z
N MET A 1 19.34 -0.58 -14.59
CA MET A 1 18.95 0.83 -14.39
C MET A 1 17.47 0.88 -14.01
N ASN A 2 17.07 1.72 -13.04
CA ASN A 2 15.65 1.90 -12.76
C ASN A 2 15.04 2.78 -13.83
N PRO A 3 13.88 2.42 -14.40
CA PRO A 3 13.22 3.23 -15.41
C PRO A 3 12.82 4.60 -14.82
N GLU A 4 12.94 5.63 -15.63
CA GLU A 4 12.53 6.99 -15.29
C GLU A 4 11.17 7.28 -15.91
N VAL A 5 10.36 8.08 -15.25
CA VAL A 5 9.08 8.56 -15.74
C VAL A 5 9.04 10.07 -15.68
N ARG A 6 8.58 10.70 -16.75
CA ARG A 6 8.31 12.13 -16.80
C ARG A 6 6.83 12.35 -16.48
N LEU A 7 6.55 13.14 -15.45
CA LEU A 7 5.18 13.49 -15.07
C LEU A 7 4.73 14.76 -15.77
N GLU A 8 3.43 15.06 -15.71
CA GLU A 8 2.83 16.24 -16.34
C GLU A 8 3.42 17.58 -15.83
N ASN A 9 3.96 17.56 -14.60
CA ASN A 9 4.70 18.71 -14.06
C ASN A 9 6.08 18.95 -14.69
N GLY A 10 6.46 18.18 -15.71
CA GLY A 10 7.74 18.26 -16.39
C GLY A 10 8.93 17.64 -15.65
N LYS A 11 8.77 17.25 -14.39
CA LYS A 11 9.84 16.64 -13.60
C LYS A 11 10.00 15.16 -13.92
N VAL A 12 11.26 14.72 -13.91
CA VAL A 12 11.63 13.33 -14.12
C VAL A 12 11.83 12.65 -12.75
N TYR A 13 11.18 11.53 -12.55
CA TYR A 13 11.27 10.74 -11.33
C TYR A 13 11.76 9.33 -11.64
N ARG A 14 12.54 8.75 -10.72
CA ARG A 14 12.93 7.34 -10.80
C ARG A 14 11.86 6.46 -10.23
N LEU A 15 11.39 5.48 -11.00
CA LEU A 15 10.42 4.51 -10.53
C LEU A 15 11.02 3.65 -9.41
N ALA A 16 10.22 3.39 -8.39
CA ALA A 16 10.63 2.52 -7.29
C ALA A 16 10.86 1.09 -7.80
N PRO A 17 11.99 0.47 -7.45
CA PRO A 17 12.24 -0.92 -7.82
C PRO A 17 11.23 -1.86 -7.15
N ALA A 18 10.90 -2.96 -7.84
CA ALA A 18 9.88 -3.90 -7.39
C ALA A 18 10.15 -4.44 -5.97
N TRP A 19 11.41 -4.76 -5.65
CA TRP A 19 11.78 -5.29 -4.34
C TRP A 19 11.46 -4.31 -3.20
N LYS A 20 11.69 -3.00 -3.36
CA LYS A 20 11.33 -2.00 -2.33
C LYS A 20 9.83 -1.96 -2.09
N ARG A 21 9.03 -2.09 -3.14
CA ARG A 21 7.57 -2.09 -3.06
C ARG A 21 7.06 -3.35 -2.36
N ILE A 22 7.63 -4.51 -2.70
CA ILE A 22 7.32 -5.79 -2.06
C ILE A 22 7.74 -5.76 -0.58
N ALA A 23 8.96 -5.32 -0.29
CA ALA A 23 9.46 -5.21 1.08
C ALA A 23 8.63 -4.24 1.93
N ALA A 24 8.22 -3.09 1.37
CA ALA A 24 7.35 -2.14 2.06
C ALA A 24 5.97 -2.74 2.36
N ALA A 25 5.40 -3.51 1.44
CA ALA A 25 4.13 -4.20 1.66
C ALA A 25 4.29 -5.30 2.73
N ALA A 26 5.32 -6.14 2.62
CA ALA A 26 5.61 -7.19 3.58
C ALA A 26 5.82 -6.63 5.00
N LEU A 27 6.51 -5.51 5.14
CA LEU A 27 6.69 -4.82 6.42
C LEU A 27 5.35 -4.35 7.01
N ASN A 28 4.49 -3.71 6.20
CA ASN A 28 3.19 -3.24 6.68
C ASN A 28 2.30 -4.40 7.15
N PHE A 29 2.22 -5.49 6.37
CA PHE A 29 1.47 -6.69 6.75
C PHE A 29 2.09 -7.38 7.97
N GLY A 30 3.42 -7.48 8.03
CA GLY A 30 4.14 -8.05 9.16
C GLY A 30 3.89 -7.30 10.45
N LEU A 31 3.91 -5.96 10.42
CA LEU A 31 3.60 -5.13 11.59
C LEU A 31 2.14 -5.29 12.05
N ALA A 32 1.18 -5.28 11.11
CA ALA A 32 -0.23 -5.49 11.44
C ALA A 32 -0.45 -6.89 12.05
N TYR A 33 0.17 -7.91 11.46
CA TYR A 33 0.09 -9.28 11.97
C TYR A 33 0.75 -9.44 13.33
N ALA A 34 1.94 -8.89 13.52
CA ALA A 34 2.65 -8.92 14.81
C ALA A 34 1.85 -8.22 15.92
N LEU A 35 1.24 -7.06 15.62
CA LEU A 35 0.37 -6.36 16.54
C LEU A 35 -0.84 -7.23 16.90
N LEU A 36 -1.50 -7.82 15.91
CA LEU A 36 -2.65 -8.71 16.15
C LEU A 36 -2.27 -9.90 17.05
N GLN A 37 -1.15 -10.56 16.75
CA GLN A 37 -0.69 -11.70 17.56
C GLN A 37 -0.34 -11.29 19.00
N ALA A 38 0.31 -10.15 19.17
CA ALA A 38 0.64 -9.62 20.49
C ALA A 38 -0.63 -9.32 21.31
N LEU A 39 -1.65 -8.69 20.67
CA LEU A 39 -2.91 -8.40 21.32
C LEU A 39 -3.68 -9.68 21.70
N LEU A 40 -3.74 -10.66 20.80
CA LEU A 40 -4.39 -11.96 21.07
C LEU A 40 -3.67 -12.73 22.19
N TYR A 41 -2.35 -12.61 22.30
CA TYR A 41 -1.58 -13.20 23.39
C TYR A 41 -1.84 -12.52 24.72
N CYS A 42 -1.95 -11.18 24.73
CA CYS A 42 -2.24 -10.42 25.96
C CYS A 42 -3.69 -10.56 26.43
N PHE A 43 -4.63 -10.75 25.49
CA PHE A 43 -6.06 -10.80 25.77
C PHE A 43 -6.69 -12.08 25.19
N PRO A 44 -6.45 -13.25 25.78
CA PRO A 44 -6.90 -14.54 25.21
C PRO A 44 -8.39 -14.83 25.39
N GLY A 45 -9.14 -13.99 26.12
CA GLY A 45 -10.56 -14.18 26.42
C GLY A 45 -11.48 -13.69 25.31
N ASN A 46 -12.57 -14.44 25.05
CA ASN A 46 -13.59 -14.03 24.07
C ASN A 46 -14.34 -12.75 24.46
N ASN A 47 -14.35 -12.40 25.75
CA ASN A 47 -15.04 -11.21 26.27
C ASN A 47 -14.20 -9.92 26.07
N ASP A 48 -12.93 -10.07 25.74
CA ASP A 48 -11.98 -8.95 25.60
C ASP A 48 -11.78 -8.53 24.12
N PHE A 49 -12.69 -8.93 23.24
CA PHE A 49 -12.61 -8.64 21.81
C PHE A 49 -12.39 -7.13 21.52
N HIS A 50 -13.01 -6.26 22.31
CA HIS A 50 -12.83 -4.81 22.17
C HIS A 50 -11.40 -4.36 22.49
N LEU A 51 -10.68 -5.03 23.40
CA LEU A 51 -9.28 -4.73 23.74
C LEU A 51 -8.32 -5.11 22.59
N VAL A 52 -8.73 -6.03 21.73
CA VAL A 52 -7.99 -6.36 20.49
C VAL A 52 -8.43 -5.42 19.34
N LEU A 53 -9.72 -5.19 19.21
CA LEU A 53 -10.28 -4.42 18.10
C LEU A 53 -9.88 -2.95 18.15
N LEU A 54 -9.96 -2.28 19.29
CA LEU A 54 -9.67 -0.85 19.43
C LEU A 54 -8.23 -0.49 19.04
N PRO A 55 -7.16 -1.16 19.53
CA PRO A 55 -5.79 -0.89 19.10
C PRO A 55 -5.56 -1.19 17.62
N MET A 56 -6.20 -2.22 17.06
CA MET A 56 -6.12 -2.52 15.63
C MET A 56 -6.74 -1.41 14.80
N LEU A 57 -7.92 -0.92 15.19
CA LEU A 57 -8.56 0.23 14.53
C LEU A 57 -7.71 1.50 14.65
N ALA A 58 -7.13 1.78 15.82
CA ALA A 58 -6.23 2.90 16.01
C ALA A 58 -5.00 2.80 15.10
N TYR A 59 -4.37 1.63 14.99
CA TYR A 59 -3.27 1.39 14.07
C TYR A 59 -3.68 1.65 12.62
N MET A 60 -4.83 1.14 12.18
CA MET A 60 -5.35 1.35 10.82
C MET A 60 -5.64 2.83 10.55
N LEU A 61 -6.22 3.54 11.52
CA LEU A 61 -6.49 4.98 11.41
C LEU A 61 -5.19 5.78 11.29
N LEU A 62 -4.19 5.49 12.11
CA LEU A 62 -2.87 6.15 12.04
C LEU A 62 -2.21 5.93 10.68
N GLN A 63 -2.23 4.70 10.17
CA GLN A 63 -1.73 4.39 8.82
C GLN A 63 -2.48 5.16 7.74
N THR A 64 -3.81 5.22 7.84
CA THR A 64 -4.68 5.93 6.90
C THR A 64 -4.38 7.43 6.87
N ILE A 65 -4.28 8.06 8.05
CA ILE A 65 -3.95 9.49 8.19
C ILE A 65 -2.55 9.76 7.59
N TRP A 66 -1.56 8.92 7.94
CA TRP A 66 -0.20 9.06 7.43
C TRP A 66 -0.14 8.94 5.90
N MET A 67 -0.84 7.97 5.33
CA MET A 67 -0.93 7.76 3.88
C MET A 67 -1.63 8.93 3.20
N SER A 68 -2.67 9.49 3.80
CA SER A 68 -3.43 10.63 3.25
C SER A 68 -2.57 11.89 3.19
N ILE A 69 -1.79 12.16 4.25
CA ILE A 69 -0.98 13.37 4.34
C ILE A 69 0.31 13.26 3.53
N LYS A 70 1.01 12.13 3.63
CA LYS A 70 2.35 11.97 3.05
C LYS A 70 2.39 11.15 1.75
N GLY A 71 1.29 10.49 1.36
CA GLY A 71 1.27 9.56 0.22
C GLY A 71 2.13 8.31 0.44
N GLN A 72 2.43 7.99 1.70
CA GLN A 72 3.31 6.89 2.09
C GLN A 72 2.72 6.14 3.27
N SER A 73 2.70 4.80 3.23
CA SER A 73 2.55 3.97 4.43
C SER A 73 3.87 3.93 5.20
N PHE A 74 3.85 3.41 6.42
CA PHE A 74 5.05 3.28 7.25
C PHE A 74 6.16 2.51 6.52
N GLY A 75 5.83 1.36 5.92
CA GLY A 75 6.79 0.59 5.12
C GLY A 75 7.33 1.37 3.92
N LYS A 76 6.48 2.11 3.20
CA LYS A 76 6.91 2.94 2.07
C LYS A 76 7.85 4.07 2.52
N TRP A 77 7.58 4.67 3.67
CA TRP A 77 8.45 5.69 4.26
C TRP A 77 9.83 5.13 4.61
N LEU A 78 9.89 3.95 5.24
CA LEU A 78 11.15 3.30 5.60
C LEU A 78 12.03 2.99 4.36
N PHE A 79 11.40 2.53 3.29
CA PHE A 79 12.12 2.23 2.02
C PHE A 79 12.31 3.45 1.10
N ARG A 80 11.96 4.66 1.58
CA ARG A 80 12.08 5.93 0.83
C ARG A 80 11.39 5.85 -0.53
N ILE A 81 10.16 5.36 -0.56
CA ILE A 81 9.32 5.34 -1.75
C ILE A 81 8.01 6.07 -1.50
N ARG A 82 7.50 6.76 -2.50
CA ARG A 82 6.31 7.59 -2.40
C ARG A 82 5.36 7.36 -3.57
N VAL A 83 4.07 7.45 -3.31
CA VAL A 83 3.03 7.47 -4.35
C VAL A 83 2.84 8.91 -4.80
N LEU A 84 2.87 9.13 -6.11
CA LEU A 84 2.58 10.42 -6.74
C LEU A 84 1.47 10.23 -7.77
N ASP A 85 0.67 11.26 -7.95
CA ASP A 85 -0.28 11.39 -9.05
C ASP A 85 0.43 11.83 -10.33
N LYS A 86 -0.27 11.86 -11.47
CA LYS A 86 0.22 12.34 -12.77
C LYS A 86 0.86 13.73 -12.69
N ASN A 87 0.29 14.60 -11.85
CA ASN A 87 0.79 15.96 -11.61
C ASN A 87 2.02 16.01 -10.68
N GLY A 88 2.51 14.88 -10.17
CA GLY A 88 3.60 14.83 -9.21
C GLY A 88 3.21 15.26 -7.79
N SER A 89 1.92 15.38 -7.51
CA SER A 89 1.38 15.70 -6.19
C SER A 89 1.02 14.42 -5.41
N ASN A 90 0.73 14.58 -4.13
CA ASN A 90 0.19 13.50 -3.31
C ASN A 90 -1.27 13.24 -3.74
N PRO A 91 -1.66 11.99 -4.10
CA PRO A 91 -3.04 11.68 -4.47
C PRO A 91 -4.06 11.84 -3.33
N GLY A 92 -3.62 12.15 -2.12
CA GLY A 92 -4.49 12.38 -0.96
C GLY A 92 -5.21 11.13 -0.47
N PHE A 93 -6.25 11.33 0.36
CA PHE A 93 -7.03 10.24 0.95
C PHE A 93 -7.76 9.41 -0.12
N LEU A 94 -8.43 10.06 -1.05
CA LEU A 94 -9.23 9.38 -2.08
C LEU A 94 -8.35 8.49 -2.98
N GLY A 95 -7.21 9.01 -3.45
CA GLY A 95 -6.33 8.27 -4.35
C GLY A 95 -5.48 7.23 -3.66
N THR A 96 -4.95 7.52 -2.47
CA THR A 96 -4.00 6.63 -1.79
C THR A 96 -4.71 5.57 -0.95
N VAL A 97 -5.77 5.95 -0.24
CA VAL A 97 -6.44 5.06 0.72
C VAL A 97 -7.67 4.40 0.11
N LEU A 98 -8.64 5.22 -0.32
CA LEU A 98 -9.95 4.70 -0.71
C LEU A 98 -9.87 3.90 -2.01
N ALA A 99 -9.36 4.47 -3.07
CA ALA A 99 -9.36 3.84 -4.38
C ALA A 99 -8.27 2.78 -4.55
N ARG A 100 -7.21 2.84 -3.77
CA ARG A 100 -6.06 1.95 -3.89
C ARG A 100 -6.07 0.82 -2.86
N GLU A 101 -6.17 1.14 -1.58
CA GLU A 101 -6.08 0.14 -0.50
C GLU A 101 -7.46 -0.41 -0.13
N ALA A 102 -8.46 0.48 0.08
CA ALA A 102 -9.79 0.05 0.49
C ALA A 102 -10.50 -0.79 -0.58
N ALA A 103 -10.36 -0.44 -1.86
CA ALA A 103 -10.94 -1.22 -2.94
C ALA A 103 -10.44 -2.67 -2.95
N PHE A 104 -9.13 -2.89 -2.70
CA PHE A 104 -8.56 -4.24 -2.62
C PHE A 104 -8.97 -5.00 -1.35
N VAL A 105 -9.07 -4.30 -0.22
CA VAL A 105 -9.57 -4.91 1.03
C VAL A 105 -11.03 -5.32 0.86
N LEU A 106 -11.88 -4.48 0.27
CA LEU A 106 -13.27 -4.84 -0.02
C LEU A 106 -13.35 -6.01 -0.99
N LEU A 107 -12.52 -6.01 -2.04
CA LEU A 107 -12.44 -7.13 -2.97
C LEU A 107 -12.03 -8.43 -2.26
N LEU A 108 -11.12 -8.36 -1.29
CA LEU A 108 -10.70 -9.51 -0.47
C LEU A 108 -11.83 -10.03 0.43
N ILE A 109 -12.61 -9.13 1.01
CA ILE A 109 -13.71 -9.49 1.92
C ILE A 109 -14.84 -10.18 1.16
N PHE A 110 -15.25 -9.60 0.02
CA PHE A 110 -16.40 -10.08 -0.73
C PHE A 110 -16.05 -11.17 -1.75
N PHE A 111 -14.82 -11.16 -2.26
CA PHE A 111 -14.39 -12.04 -3.36
C PHE A 111 -13.01 -12.64 -3.08
N ARG A 112 -12.95 -13.60 -2.14
CA ARG A 112 -11.69 -14.22 -1.68
C ARG A 112 -10.79 -14.70 -2.82
N TRP A 113 -11.32 -15.48 -3.74
CA TRP A 113 -10.58 -16.06 -4.87
C TRP A 113 -10.15 -15.02 -5.92
N PRO A 114 -11.05 -14.14 -6.43
CA PRO A 114 -10.67 -13.07 -7.35
C PRO A 114 -9.67 -12.08 -6.75
N ALA A 115 -9.73 -11.81 -5.43
CA ALA A 115 -8.76 -10.96 -4.77
C ALA A 115 -7.35 -11.56 -4.79
N GLY A 116 -7.21 -12.86 -4.51
CA GLY A 116 -5.94 -13.57 -4.60
C GLY A 116 -5.33 -13.49 -6.00
N LEU A 117 -6.14 -13.70 -7.04
CA LEU A 117 -5.72 -13.54 -8.43
C LEU A 117 -5.29 -12.10 -8.74
N ALA A 118 -6.03 -11.10 -8.28
CA ALA A 118 -5.68 -9.69 -8.48
C ALA A 118 -4.34 -9.34 -7.83
N TYR A 119 -4.05 -9.86 -6.62
CA TYR A 119 -2.74 -9.71 -5.98
C TYR A 119 -1.61 -10.38 -6.76
N LEU A 120 -1.84 -11.59 -7.27
CA LEU A 120 -0.86 -12.30 -8.11
C LEU A 120 -0.59 -11.55 -9.41
N ILE A 121 -1.63 -11.02 -10.06
CA ILE A 121 -1.50 -10.18 -11.25
C ILE A 121 -0.69 -8.91 -10.93
N CYS A 122 -0.99 -8.23 -9.82
CA CYS A 122 -0.23 -7.06 -9.38
C CYS A 122 1.25 -7.39 -9.14
N LEU A 123 1.54 -8.53 -8.53
CA LEU A 123 2.91 -9.00 -8.31
C LEU A 123 3.62 -9.28 -9.63
N ALA A 124 2.97 -9.98 -10.56
CA ALA A 124 3.50 -10.26 -11.90
C ALA A 124 3.79 -8.95 -12.66
N MET A 125 2.87 -7.97 -12.62
CA MET A 125 3.07 -6.67 -13.26
C MET A 125 4.27 -5.90 -12.69
N LEU A 126 4.57 -6.06 -11.41
CA LEU A 126 5.76 -5.46 -10.79
C LEU A 126 7.07 -6.07 -11.27
N LEU A 127 7.06 -7.38 -11.54
CA LEU A 127 8.24 -8.14 -11.92
C LEU A 127 8.53 -8.05 -13.41
N ILE A 128 7.50 -7.91 -14.26
CA ILE A 128 7.63 -7.87 -15.72
C ILE A 128 7.95 -6.44 -16.17
N PRO A 129 9.11 -6.19 -16.82
CA PRO A 129 9.53 -4.84 -17.25
C PRO A 129 8.56 -4.16 -18.20
N LYS A 130 7.83 -4.93 -19.03
CA LYS A 130 6.85 -4.45 -20.02
C LYS A 130 5.72 -3.61 -19.39
N PHE A 131 5.43 -3.83 -18.11
CA PHE A 131 4.37 -3.09 -17.40
C PHE A 131 4.89 -1.83 -16.70
N GLU A 132 6.11 -1.36 -17.00
CA GLU A 132 6.72 -0.16 -16.41
C GLU A 132 6.72 -0.19 -14.87
N ARG A 133 6.70 -1.38 -14.28
CA ARG A 133 6.60 -1.59 -12.81
C ARG A 133 5.37 -0.91 -12.18
N ARG A 134 4.30 -0.71 -12.94
CA ARG A 134 3.02 -0.19 -12.44
C ARG A 134 2.08 -1.36 -12.17
N THR A 135 1.50 -1.40 -10.97
CA THR A 135 0.46 -2.38 -10.64
C THR A 135 -0.87 -2.01 -11.29
N LEU A 136 -1.82 -2.93 -11.26
CA LEU A 136 -3.18 -2.68 -11.70
C LEU A 136 -3.77 -1.43 -11.01
N GLN A 137 -3.56 -1.32 -9.71
CA GLN A 137 -3.97 -0.16 -8.90
C GLN A 137 -3.34 1.15 -9.39
N ASP A 138 -2.02 1.14 -9.68
CA ASP A 138 -1.30 2.31 -10.17
C ASP A 138 -1.84 2.77 -11.52
N ARG A 139 -2.18 1.83 -12.42
CA ARG A 139 -2.75 2.13 -13.74
C ARG A 139 -4.16 2.68 -13.64
N PHE A 140 -5.01 2.07 -12.81
CA PHE A 140 -6.39 2.50 -12.63
C PHE A 140 -6.46 3.93 -12.08
N MET A 141 -5.59 4.27 -11.14
CA MET A 141 -5.54 5.59 -10.51
C MET A 141 -4.64 6.61 -11.24
N GLY A 142 -3.96 6.19 -12.30
CA GLY A 142 -2.98 7.04 -12.96
C GLY A 142 -1.82 7.47 -12.06
N SER A 143 -1.55 6.71 -10.99
CA SER A 143 -0.51 6.99 -10.03
C SER A 143 0.80 6.28 -10.37
N VAL A 144 1.90 6.77 -9.81
CA VAL A 144 3.22 6.15 -9.93
C VAL A 144 3.88 6.05 -8.57
N VAL A 145 4.68 5.01 -8.36
CA VAL A 145 5.49 4.88 -7.13
C VAL A 145 6.93 5.18 -7.47
N VAL A 146 7.44 6.23 -6.85
CA VAL A 146 8.79 6.75 -7.10
C VAL A 146 9.71 6.50 -5.91
N SER A 147 11.01 6.42 -6.18
CA SER A 147 12.06 6.42 -5.16
C SER A 147 12.43 7.87 -4.82
N LEU A 148 12.50 8.16 -3.52
CA LEU A 148 12.97 9.44 -2.99
C LEU A 148 14.48 9.43 -2.83
#